data_44f99e05ab09263b0e1d79cb1c770814
#
_entry.id   44f99e05ab09263b0e1d79cb1c770814
#
_cell.length_a   1.000
_cell.length_b   1.000
_cell.length_c   1.000
_cell.angle_alpha   90.00
_cell.angle_beta   90.00
_cell.angle_gamma   90.00
#
_symmetry.space_group_name_H-M   'P 1'
#
loop_
_entity.id
_entity.type
_entity.pdbx_description
1 polymer ?
#
loop_
_entity_poly.entity_id
_entity_poly.type
_entity_poly.pdbx_seq_one_letter_code
_entity_poly.pdbx_strand_id
1 'polypeptide(L)'
;MSFNGSGTFVINSAGQPVVANTVISATTFNALTSDLANGLSTCITKDGQTTPTANIPMGGFKITNLATGTAATDAATVAQIQSNGAALVTVTGTDTLTGTLTPALVAYVTGAVYYFVAPATNTGAVTLNIDTLGAKAVTRDGTTALVAGDIVSGEMVAVVYDGTRFQLISAVNSFTNLNVSGTLTVAGATTLNGNLQVGNAA
;
A
#
# COMPACT_ATOMS: atom_id res chain seq x y z
N MET A 1 -41.71 -6.27 -6.69
CA MET A 1 -40.86 -6.09 -7.90
C MET A 1 -39.71 -5.22 -7.54
N SER A 2 -38.62 -5.33 -8.20
CA SER A 2 -37.39 -4.61 -7.88
C SER A 2 -36.75 -4.14 -9.18
N PHE A 3 -35.49 -3.85 -9.19
CA PHE A 3 -34.76 -3.58 -10.41
C PHE A 3 -34.77 -4.81 -11.35
N ASN A 4 -34.92 -4.57 -12.66
CA ASN A 4 -35.11 -5.61 -13.69
C ASN A 4 -33.80 -6.35 -14.12
N GLY A 5 -32.72 -6.17 -13.38
CA GLY A 5 -31.39 -6.69 -13.76
C GLY A 5 -30.58 -5.80 -14.71
N SER A 6 -31.22 -4.80 -15.34
CA SER A 6 -30.58 -3.80 -16.23
C SER A 6 -30.52 -2.41 -15.58
N GLY A 7 -30.74 -2.33 -14.28
CA GLY A 7 -30.69 -1.06 -13.53
C GLY A 7 -31.97 -0.23 -13.61
N THR A 8 -33.04 -0.72 -14.23
CA THR A 8 -34.33 -0.01 -14.27
C THR A 8 -35.23 -0.52 -13.15
N PHE A 9 -35.69 0.38 -12.30
CA PHE A 9 -36.71 0.07 -11.31
C PHE A 9 -38.08 0.01 -11.98
N VAL A 10 -38.77 -1.13 -11.83
CA VAL A 10 -40.10 -1.36 -12.40
C VAL A 10 -41.13 -1.45 -11.29
N ILE A 11 -41.97 -0.42 -11.19
CA ILE A 11 -43.07 -0.37 -10.23
C ILE A 11 -44.25 -1.19 -10.70
N ASN A 12 -45.13 -1.59 -9.77
CA ASN A 12 -46.41 -2.17 -10.10
C ASN A 12 -47.29 -1.12 -10.80
N SER A 13 -47.55 -1.34 -12.08
CA SER A 13 -48.36 -0.43 -12.92
C SER A 13 -49.82 -0.78 -12.97
N ALA A 14 -50.29 -1.76 -12.18
CA ALA A 14 -51.71 -2.07 -12.11
C ALA A 14 -52.50 -0.87 -11.63
N GLY A 15 -53.49 -0.40 -12.39
CA GLY A 15 -54.26 0.79 -12.08
C GLY A 15 -53.54 2.13 -12.35
N GLN A 16 -52.43 2.13 -13.11
CA GLN A 16 -51.74 3.33 -13.55
C GLN A 16 -51.83 3.53 -15.07
N PRO A 17 -51.92 4.76 -15.61
CA PRO A 17 -52.11 6.00 -14.87
C PRO A 17 -53.50 6.10 -14.25
N VAL A 18 -53.61 6.79 -13.09
CA VAL A 18 -54.90 7.10 -12.50
C VAL A 18 -55.59 8.16 -13.34
N VAL A 19 -56.83 7.89 -13.75
CA VAL A 19 -57.65 8.79 -14.59
C VAL A 19 -58.64 9.53 -13.70
N ALA A 20 -58.98 10.78 -14.07
CA ALA A 20 -59.97 11.55 -13.35
C ALA A 20 -61.30 10.78 -13.22
N ASN A 21 -61.93 10.89 -12.04
CA ASN A 21 -63.21 10.24 -11.67
C ASN A 21 -63.19 8.70 -11.56
N THR A 22 -61.99 8.06 -11.49
CA THR A 22 -61.86 6.63 -11.13
C THR A 22 -61.60 6.46 -9.64
N VAL A 23 -62.14 5.40 -9.07
CA VAL A 23 -61.87 5.05 -7.63
C VAL A 23 -60.48 4.45 -7.52
N ILE A 24 -59.67 4.99 -6.64
CA ILE A 24 -58.34 4.40 -6.32
C ILE A 24 -58.58 3.21 -5.38
N SER A 25 -58.28 1.99 -5.85
CA SER A 25 -58.33 0.81 -5.01
C SER A 25 -57.25 0.82 -3.93
N ALA A 26 -57.62 0.58 -2.70
CA ALA A 26 -56.65 0.44 -1.59
C ALA A 26 -55.63 -0.67 -1.86
N THR A 27 -56.03 -1.80 -2.46
CA THR A 27 -55.13 -2.91 -2.81
C THR A 27 -54.08 -2.47 -3.83
N THR A 28 -54.49 -1.77 -4.88
CA THR A 28 -53.57 -1.28 -5.93
C THR A 28 -52.62 -0.22 -5.40
N PHE A 29 -53.10 0.71 -4.57
CA PHE A 29 -52.29 1.73 -3.93
C PHE A 29 -51.25 1.11 -2.98
N ASN A 30 -51.67 0.17 -2.14
CA ASN A 30 -50.76 -0.52 -1.22
C ASN A 30 -49.72 -1.35 -1.97
N ALA A 31 -50.06 -2.00 -3.07
CA ALA A 31 -49.10 -2.71 -3.90
C ALA A 31 -48.04 -1.77 -4.50
N LEU A 32 -48.44 -0.60 -5.00
CA LEU A 32 -47.52 0.43 -5.51
C LEU A 32 -46.58 0.94 -4.41
N THR A 33 -47.11 1.29 -3.24
CA THR A 33 -46.29 1.80 -2.14
C THR A 33 -45.32 0.76 -1.60
N SER A 34 -45.73 -0.51 -1.55
CA SER A 34 -44.84 -1.62 -1.17
C SER A 34 -43.72 -1.83 -2.18
N ASP A 35 -44.01 -1.73 -3.47
CA ASP A 35 -42.97 -1.82 -4.52
C ASP A 35 -41.96 -0.67 -4.42
N LEU A 36 -42.41 0.55 -4.16
CA LEU A 36 -41.54 1.71 -3.94
C LEU A 36 -40.67 1.51 -2.71
N ALA A 37 -41.23 1.08 -1.58
CA ALA A 37 -40.48 0.81 -0.37
C ALA A 37 -39.40 -0.27 -0.60
N ASN A 38 -39.75 -1.35 -1.26
CA ASN A 38 -38.80 -2.41 -1.61
C ASN A 38 -37.70 -1.92 -2.58
N GLY A 39 -38.06 -1.11 -3.57
CA GLY A 39 -37.08 -0.54 -4.51
C GLY A 39 -36.11 0.40 -3.83
N LEU A 40 -36.59 1.30 -2.98
CA LEU A 40 -35.76 2.22 -2.22
C LEU A 40 -34.84 1.50 -1.23
N SER A 41 -35.31 0.39 -0.63
CA SER A 41 -34.50 -0.42 0.29
C SER A 41 -33.31 -1.12 -0.39
N THR A 42 -33.30 -1.19 -1.71
CA THR A 42 -32.17 -1.73 -2.48
C THR A 42 -31.20 -0.66 -3.01
N CYS A 43 -31.48 0.62 -2.74
CA CYS A 43 -30.58 1.72 -3.12
C CYS A 43 -29.49 1.92 -2.07
N ILE A 44 -28.31 2.42 -2.52
CA ILE A 44 -27.28 2.87 -1.60
C ILE A 44 -27.73 4.21 -1.00
N THR A 45 -27.90 4.25 0.32
CA THR A 45 -28.34 5.47 1.03
C THR A 45 -27.20 6.47 1.16
N LYS A 46 -27.53 7.78 1.10
CA LYS A 46 -26.55 8.86 1.21
C LYS A 46 -25.86 8.90 2.59
N ASP A 47 -26.49 8.39 3.62
CA ASP A 47 -26.02 8.38 5.01
C ASP A 47 -25.26 7.09 5.38
N GLY A 48 -25.06 6.19 4.41
CA GLY A 48 -24.29 4.97 4.60
C GLY A 48 -25.01 3.87 5.38
N GLN A 49 -26.33 3.98 5.62
CA GLN A 49 -27.09 2.95 6.34
C GLN A 49 -27.24 1.64 5.55
N THR A 50 -27.10 1.69 4.22
CA THR A 50 -27.19 0.51 3.35
C THR A 50 -25.82 -0.02 3.01
N THR A 51 -25.50 -1.24 3.41
CA THR A 51 -24.26 -1.93 3.01
C THR A 51 -24.48 -2.64 1.68
N PRO A 52 -23.62 -2.39 0.65
CA PRO A 52 -23.67 -3.15 -0.60
C PRO A 52 -23.43 -4.65 -0.35
N THR A 53 -24.27 -5.50 -0.91
CA THR A 53 -24.16 -6.96 -0.80
C THR A 53 -23.52 -7.61 -2.02
N ALA A 54 -23.10 -6.80 -3.02
CA ALA A 54 -22.39 -7.21 -4.23
C ALA A 54 -21.45 -6.11 -4.68
N ASN A 55 -20.58 -6.44 -5.64
CA ASN A 55 -19.68 -5.46 -6.26
C ASN A 55 -20.48 -4.32 -6.91
N ILE A 56 -20.00 -3.08 -6.75
CA ILE A 56 -20.58 -1.90 -7.39
C ILE A 56 -19.84 -1.65 -8.71
N PRO A 57 -20.44 -1.96 -9.87
CA PRO A 57 -19.84 -1.69 -11.17
C PRO A 57 -19.88 -0.19 -11.46
N MET A 58 -18.73 0.47 -11.53
CA MET A 58 -18.64 1.90 -11.78
C MET A 58 -18.75 2.28 -13.27
N GLY A 59 -18.80 1.30 -14.19
CA GLY A 59 -19.03 1.53 -15.63
C GLY A 59 -18.03 2.48 -16.31
N GLY A 60 -16.78 2.55 -15.82
CA GLY A 60 -15.77 3.51 -16.31
C GLY A 60 -15.83 4.89 -15.66
N PHE A 61 -16.78 5.16 -14.79
CA PHE A 61 -16.87 6.40 -14.03
C PHE A 61 -15.96 6.37 -12.79
N LYS A 62 -15.54 7.55 -12.34
CA LYS A 62 -14.65 7.73 -11.19
C LYS A 62 -15.44 7.91 -9.89
N ILE A 63 -14.87 7.45 -8.77
CA ILE A 63 -15.25 7.95 -7.45
C ILE A 63 -14.41 9.20 -7.19
N THR A 64 -15.05 10.36 -7.03
CA THR A 64 -14.39 11.65 -6.80
C THR A 64 -14.58 12.09 -5.35
N ASN A 65 -13.71 13.02 -4.88
CA ASN A 65 -13.74 13.54 -3.51
C ASN A 65 -13.60 12.46 -2.43
N LEU A 66 -12.87 11.40 -2.76
CA LEU A 66 -12.54 10.38 -1.78
C LEU A 66 -11.55 10.96 -0.76
N ALA A 67 -11.84 10.82 0.53
CA ALA A 67 -10.89 11.18 1.57
C ALA A 67 -9.67 10.25 1.53
N THR A 68 -8.56 10.73 2.09
CA THR A 68 -7.35 9.90 2.26
C THR A 68 -7.66 8.69 3.15
N GLY A 69 -7.35 7.48 2.66
CA GLY A 69 -7.52 6.25 3.44
C GLY A 69 -6.62 6.25 4.68
N THR A 70 -7.16 5.84 5.83
CA THR A 70 -6.45 5.77 7.12
C THR A 70 -6.41 4.38 7.71
N ALA A 71 -7.30 3.49 7.23
CA ALA A 71 -7.31 2.06 7.59
C ALA A 71 -6.86 1.20 6.40
N ALA A 72 -6.36 0.00 6.67
CA ALA A 72 -5.89 -0.93 5.63
C ALA A 72 -7.01 -1.39 4.67
N THR A 73 -8.27 -1.22 5.06
CA THR A 73 -9.46 -1.57 4.27
C THR A 73 -10.03 -0.39 3.49
N ASP A 74 -9.51 0.83 3.67
CA ASP A 74 -9.98 2.02 2.97
C ASP A 74 -9.49 2.01 1.52
N ALA A 75 -10.28 2.62 0.63
CA ALA A 75 -9.84 2.86 -0.73
C ALA A 75 -8.73 3.93 -0.77
N ALA A 76 -7.64 3.67 -1.49
CA ALA A 76 -6.57 4.63 -1.65
C ALA A 76 -6.91 5.68 -2.72
N THR A 77 -6.53 6.92 -2.48
CA THR A 77 -6.57 7.98 -3.50
C THR A 77 -5.36 7.87 -4.44
N VAL A 78 -5.49 8.43 -5.66
CA VAL A 78 -4.35 8.53 -6.60
C VAL A 78 -3.18 9.30 -5.97
N ALA A 79 -3.47 10.35 -5.19
CA ALA A 79 -2.44 11.11 -4.49
C ALA A 79 -1.65 10.27 -3.48
N GLN A 80 -2.31 9.37 -2.74
CA GLN A 80 -1.63 8.44 -1.83
C GLN A 80 -0.69 7.48 -2.57
N ILE A 81 -1.13 6.97 -3.71
CA ILE A 81 -0.31 6.05 -4.54
C ILE A 81 0.89 6.80 -5.13
N GLN A 82 0.67 8.02 -5.65
CA GLN A 82 1.73 8.82 -6.27
C GLN A 82 2.75 9.36 -5.26
N SER A 83 2.31 9.71 -4.05
CA SER A 83 3.21 10.19 -2.99
C SER A 83 4.03 9.09 -2.32
N ASN A 84 3.81 7.83 -2.67
CA ASN A 84 4.43 6.66 -2.01
C ASN A 84 4.22 6.64 -0.48
N GLY A 85 3.25 7.40 0.02
CA GLY A 85 3.03 7.59 1.45
C GLY A 85 2.74 6.29 2.23
N ALA A 86 2.22 5.28 1.53
CA ALA A 86 2.00 3.95 2.12
C ALA A 86 3.30 3.13 2.29
N ALA A 87 4.39 3.51 1.59
CA ALA A 87 5.67 2.79 1.63
C ALA A 87 6.78 3.58 2.36
N LEU A 88 6.58 4.88 2.62
CA LEU A 88 7.54 5.70 3.35
C LEU A 88 7.34 5.55 4.85
N VAL A 89 8.27 4.85 5.49
CA VAL A 89 8.25 4.56 6.93
C VAL A 89 8.90 5.71 7.69
N THR A 90 8.24 6.21 8.73
CA THR A 90 8.88 7.11 9.70
C THR A 90 9.67 6.26 10.69
N VAL A 91 10.99 6.41 10.70
CA VAL A 91 11.90 5.51 11.45
C VAL A 91 12.69 6.27 12.51
N THR A 92 12.93 5.60 13.65
CA THR A 92 13.79 6.06 14.73
C THR A 92 14.76 4.94 15.16
N GLY A 93 15.86 5.30 15.83
CA GLY A 93 16.87 4.36 16.30
C GLY A 93 18.17 4.43 15.51
N THR A 94 19.15 3.60 15.84
CA THR A 94 20.47 3.51 15.17
C THR A 94 20.65 2.12 14.53
N ASP A 95 20.86 1.08 15.33
CA ASP A 95 21.02 -0.30 14.87
C ASP A 95 19.73 -1.12 15.07
N THR A 96 18.90 -0.69 16.03
CA THR A 96 17.54 -1.23 16.23
C THR A 96 16.56 -0.16 15.78
N LEU A 97 16.08 -0.29 14.54
CA LEU A 97 15.16 0.66 13.93
C LEU A 97 13.72 0.27 14.26
N THR A 98 12.94 1.26 14.69
CA THR A 98 11.48 1.14 14.84
C THR A 98 10.81 2.12 13.91
N GLY A 99 9.80 1.65 13.18
CA GLY A 99 9.12 2.42 12.15
C GLY A 99 7.62 2.34 12.25
N THR A 100 6.95 3.35 11.70
CA THR A 100 5.49 3.43 11.60
C THR A 100 5.07 3.84 10.21
N LEU A 101 3.93 3.29 9.77
CA LEU A 101 3.22 3.65 8.53
C LEU A 101 1.82 4.17 8.83
N THR A 102 1.28 4.93 7.92
CA THR A 102 -0.12 5.35 7.94
C THR A 102 -0.75 5.09 6.55
N PRO A 103 -1.73 4.17 6.45
CA PRO A 103 -2.26 3.29 7.51
C PRO A 103 -1.22 2.29 8.02
N ALA A 104 -1.40 1.83 9.27
CA ALA A 104 -0.50 0.86 9.87
C ALA A 104 -0.49 -0.47 9.11
N LEU A 105 0.68 -1.06 8.99
CA LEU A 105 0.89 -2.34 8.34
C LEU A 105 0.30 -3.47 9.22
N VAL A 106 -0.45 -4.37 8.62
CA VAL A 106 -1.05 -5.52 9.34
C VAL A 106 -0.18 -6.79 9.28
N ALA A 107 0.71 -6.88 8.29
CA ALA A 107 1.68 -7.96 8.13
C ALA A 107 2.78 -7.55 7.16
N TYR A 108 3.98 -8.12 7.29
CA TYR A 108 5.01 -8.04 6.25
C TYR A 108 4.61 -8.90 5.05
N VAL A 109 4.71 -8.35 3.86
CA VAL A 109 4.41 -9.05 2.60
C VAL A 109 5.69 -9.26 1.81
N THR A 110 5.98 -10.49 1.41
CA THR A 110 7.15 -10.83 0.59
C THR A 110 7.13 -10.06 -0.72
N GLY A 111 8.24 -9.40 -1.05
CA GLY A 111 8.38 -8.54 -2.22
C GLY A 111 7.96 -7.09 -1.99
N ALA A 112 7.35 -6.75 -0.84
CA ALA A 112 7.04 -5.36 -0.51
C ALA A 112 8.31 -4.55 -0.26
N VAL A 113 8.36 -3.35 -0.83
CA VAL A 113 9.47 -2.41 -0.69
C VAL A 113 9.07 -1.30 0.28
N TYR A 114 9.98 -1.00 1.19
CA TYR A 114 9.82 0.08 2.17
C TYR A 114 10.96 1.07 2.02
N TYR A 115 10.63 2.35 2.16
CA TYR A 115 11.59 3.45 2.10
C TYR A 115 11.60 4.17 3.44
N PHE A 116 12.76 4.65 3.85
CA PHE A 116 12.88 5.53 5.01
C PHE A 116 14.12 6.41 4.90
N VAL A 117 14.10 7.53 5.59
CA VAL A 117 15.32 8.33 5.80
C VAL A 117 16.03 7.78 7.02
N ALA A 118 17.29 7.44 6.88
CA ALA A 118 18.09 6.91 7.98
C ALA A 118 18.22 7.93 9.13
N PRO A 119 17.75 7.63 10.35
CA PRO A 119 17.80 8.57 11.47
C PRO A 119 19.22 8.75 12.02
N ALA A 120 20.08 7.76 11.83
CA ALA A 120 21.47 7.75 12.27
C ALA A 120 22.32 6.83 11.37
N THR A 121 23.64 7.03 11.39
CA THR A 121 24.59 6.08 10.80
C THR A 121 24.65 4.82 11.66
N ASN A 122 24.51 3.64 11.05
CA ASN A 122 24.59 2.39 11.78
C ASN A 122 26.01 2.11 12.26
N THR A 123 26.13 1.46 13.42
CA THR A 123 27.40 1.08 14.04
C THR A 123 27.70 -0.40 13.95
N GLY A 124 26.75 -1.20 13.45
CA GLY A 124 26.84 -2.64 13.29
C GLY A 124 25.64 -3.22 12.56
N ALA A 125 25.30 -4.47 12.88
CA ALA A 125 24.13 -5.14 12.31
C ALA A 125 22.85 -4.41 12.68
N VAL A 126 21.92 -4.30 11.70
CA VAL A 126 20.69 -3.54 11.81
C VAL A 126 19.47 -4.47 11.84
N THR A 127 18.49 -4.11 12.65
CA THR A 127 17.14 -4.68 12.63
C THR A 127 16.11 -3.59 12.40
N LEU A 128 15.01 -3.93 11.74
CA LEU A 128 13.87 -3.03 11.47
C LEU A 128 12.58 -3.69 11.95
N ASN A 129 11.80 -2.95 12.75
CA ASN A 129 10.47 -3.33 13.20
C ASN A 129 9.47 -2.25 12.78
N ILE A 130 8.56 -2.58 11.86
CA ILE A 130 7.52 -1.65 11.40
C ILE A 130 6.22 -2.03 12.08
N ASP A 131 5.51 -1.05 12.62
CA ASP A 131 4.18 -1.17 13.24
C ASP A 131 4.07 -2.33 14.25
N THR A 132 5.13 -2.58 15.01
CA THR A 132 5.20 -3.64 16.05
C THR A 132 5.02 -5.07 15.53
N LEU A 133 5.20 -5.32 14.23
CA LEU A 133 5.06 -6.65 13.61
C LEU A 133 6.23 -7.61 13.92
N GLY A 134 7.18 -7.17 14.74
CA GLY A 134 8.38 -7.91 15.11
C GLY A 134 9.62 -7.51 14.30
N ALA A 135 10.72 -7.34 15.00
CA ALA A 135 11.99 -6.94 14.39
C ALA A 135 12.51 -8.02 13.44
N LYS A 136 12.97 -7.60 12.26
CA LYS A 136 13.63 -8.44 11.27
C LYS A 136 15.00 -7.88 10.97
N ALA A 137 15.98 -8.75 10.74
CA ALA A 137 17.32 -8.33 10.34
C ALA A 137 17.26 -7.57 9.01
N VAL A 138 18.05 -6.50 8.90
CA VAL A 138 18.37 -5.86 7.61
C VAL A 138 19.69 -6.43 7.14
N THR A 139 19.70 -7.00 5.95
CA THR A 139 20.86 -7.72 5.39
C THR A 139 21.14 -7.23 3.97
N ARG A 140 22.34 -7.50 3.48
CA ARG A 140 22.76 -7.34 2.08
C ARG A 140 23.17 -8.69 1.51
N ASP A 141 23.17 -8.82 0.20
CA ASP A 141 23.62 -10.02 -0.51
C ASP A 141 22.99 -11.32 0.06
N GLY A 142 21.68 -11.26 0.34
CA GLY A 142 20.91 -12.37 0.90
C GLY A 142 20.97 -12.43 2.42
N THR A 143 22.05 -12.90 3.02
CA THR A 143 22.14 -13.18 4.47
C THR A 143 23.20 -12.39 5.21
N THR A 144 23.99 -11.59 4.50
CA THR A 144 25.13 -10.85 5.08
C THR A 144 24.60 -9.70 5.95
N ALA A 145 24.96 -9.70 7.23
CA ALA A 145 24.62 -8.61 8.13
C ALA A 145 25.29 -7.31 7.68
N LEU A 146 24.65 -6.18 7.97
CA LEU A 146 25.25 -4.87 7.74
C LEU A 146 26.43 -4.65 8.69
N VAL A 147 27.42 -3.90 8.23
CA VAL A 147 28.53 -3.41 9.04
C VAL A 147 28.40 -1.92 9.28
N ALA A 148 29.20 -1.38 10.21
CA ALA A 148 29.20 0.04 10.51
C ALA A 148 29.38 0.91 9.26
N GLY A 149 28.49 1.89 9.06
CA GLY A 149 28.53 2.82 7.95
C GLY A 149 27.86 2.34 6.66
N ASP A 150 27.25 1.15 6.63
CA ASP A 150 26.47 0.69 5.46
C ASP A 150 25.22 1.55 5.24
N ILE A 151 24.66 2.12 6.30
CA ILE A 151 23.59 3.10 6.26
C ILE A 151 24.10 4.39 6.91
N VAL A 152 24.00 5.51 6.19
CA VAL A 152 24.48 6.81 6.67
C VAL A 152 23.30 7.69 7.06
N SER A 153 23.43 8.42 8.18
CA SER A 153 22.41 9.38 8.66
C SER A 153 21.97 10.34 7.55
N GLY A 154 20.65 10.50 7.37
CA GLY A 154 20.04 11.33 6.32
C GLY A 154 19.93 10.64 4.95
N GLU A 155 20.47 9.46 4.76
CA GLU A 155 20.36 8.69 3.51
C GLU A 155 18.93 8.17 3.32
N MET A 156 18.45 8.18 2.07
CA MET A 156 17.23 7.49 1.68
C MET A 156 17.53 6.00 1.50
N VAL A 157 17.04 5.21 2.42
CA VAL A 157 17.22 3.76 2.45
C VAL A 157 16.03 3.06 1.82
N ALA A 158 16.29 2.08 0.98
CA ALA A 158 15.28 1.20 0.40
C ALA A 158 15.57 -0.24 0.81
N VAL A 159 14.54 -0.92 1.33
CA VAL A 159 14.61 -2.33 1.72
C VAL A 159 13.43 -3.10 1.16
N VAL A 160 13.65 -4.36 0.77
CA VAL A 160 12.59 -5.29 0.35
C VAL A 160 12.48 -6.44 1.35
N TYR A 161 11.26 -6.80 1.73
CA TYR A 161 11.04 -7.97 2.59
C TYR A 161 11.09 -9.27 1.77
N ASP A 162 11.97 -10.20 2.11
CA ASP A 162 12.16 -11.45 1.37
C ASP A 162 11.33 -12.64 1.91
N GLY A 163 10.50 -12.40 2.92
CA GLY A 163 9.71 -13.40 3.63
C GLY A 163 10.30 -13.78 4.99
N THR A 164 11.56 -13.42 5.26
CA THR A 164 12.26 -13.72 6.51
C THR A 164 12.91 -12.47 7.11
N ARG A 165 13.50 -11.62 6.28
CA ARG A 165 14.30 -10.44 6.62
C ARG A 165 14.11 -9.32 5.61
N PHE A 166 14.67 -8.16 5.88
CA PHE A 166 14.74 -7.06 4.94
C PHE A 166 16.07 -7.08 4.19
N GLN A 167 16.02 -7.08 2.86
CA GLN A 167 17.20 -6.92 2.01
C GLN A 167 17.40 -5.44 1.68
N LEU A 168 18.58 -4.90 1.98
CA LEU A 168 18.98 -3.56 1.56
C LEU A 168 19.16 -3.54 0.05
N ILE A 169 18.43 -2.65 -0.64
CA ILE A 169 18.48 -2.49 -2.10
C ILE A 169 19.01 -1.11 -2.53
N SER A 170 19.19 -0.18 -1.58
CA SER A 170 19.96 1.05 -1.81
C SER A 170 21.46 0.74 -1.84
N ALA A 171 22.24 1.66 -2.44
CA ALA A 171 23.69 1.50 -2.49
C ALA A 171 24.29 1.40 -1.07
N VAL A 172 25.26 0.52 -0.90
CA VAL A 172 26.05 0.43 0.33
C VAL A 172 27.36 1.20 0.16
N ASN A 173 27.83 1.85 1.21
CA ASN A 173 29.07 2.62 1.20
C ASN A 173 30.31 1.73 1.41
N SER A 174 30.12 0.46 1.77
CA SER A 174 31.21 -0.48 2.00
C SER A 174 30.97 -1.79 1.25
N PHE A 175 32.02 -2.33 0.67
CA PHE A 175 32.01 -3.64 0.01
C PHE A 175 33.04 -4.55 0.69
N THR A 176 32.63 -5.74 1.11
CA THR A 176 33.56 -6.75 1.62
C THR A 176 34.49 -7.24 0.52
N ASN A 177 33.96 -7.39 -0.70
CA ASN A 177 34.70 -7.74 -1.91
C ASN A 177 34.15 -6.95 -3.09
N LEU A 178 35.01 -6.27 -3.82
CA LEU A 178 34.68 -5.63 -5.09
C LEU A 178 35.33 -6.44 -6.23
N ASN A 179 34.51 -7.13 -7.02
CA ASN A 179 34.98 -7.82 -8.24
C ASN A 179 34.68 -6.93 -9.45
N VAL A 180 35.73 -6.46 -10.10
CA VAL A 180 35.63 -5.68 -11.33
C VAL A 180 36.13 -6.53 -12.49
N SER A 181 35.21 -6.98 -13.35
CA SER A 181 35.56 -7.81 -14.54
C SER A 181 36.19 -7.03 -15.69
N GLY A 182 36.35 -5.72 -15.54
CA GLY A 182 36.94 -4.82 -16.51
C GLY A 182 37.99 -3.93 -15.86
N THR A 183 38.07 -2.66 -16.26
CA THR A 183 39.03 -1.69 -15.72
C THR A 183 38.46 -0.99 -14.50
N LEU A 184 39.18 -0.99 -13.37
CA LEU A 184 38.90 -0.12 -12.24
C LEU A 184 39.61 1.22 -12.40
N THR A 185 38.87 2.31 -12.54
CA THR A 185 39.45 3.66 -12.55
C THR A 185 39.13 4.35 -11.22
N VAL A 186 40.16 4.76 -10.49
CA VAL A 186 40.03 5.51 -9.26
C VAL A 186 40.45 6.95 -9.52
N ALA A 187 39.52 7.90 -9.44
CA ALA A 187 39.76 9.33 -9.72
C ALA A 187 40.39 10.09 -8.55
N GLY A 188 40.56 9.49 -7.38
CA GLY A 188 41.11 10.10 -6.18
C GLY A 188 42.25 9.29 -5.55
N ALA A 189 42.65 9.70 -4.34
CA ALA A 189 43.66 8.95 -3.59
C ALA A 189 43.16 7.56 -3.20
N THR A 190 43.95 6.52 -3.40
CA THR A 190 43.66 5.16 -2.96
C THR A 190 44.57 4.80 -1.81
N THR A 191 43.98 4.43 -0.66
CA THR A 191 44.73 3.88 0.47
C THR A 191 44.49 2.37 0.51
N LEU A 192 45.54 1.60 0.37
CA LEU A 192 45.51 0.14 0.48
C LEU A 192 46.04 -0.26 1.85
N ASN A 193 45.14 -0.72 2.74
CA ASN A 193 45.51 -1.14 4.09
C ASN A 193 45.92 -2.61 4.19
N GLY A 194 46.18 -3.25 3.05
CA GLY A 194 46.58 -4.66 2.92
C GLY A 194 47.51 -4.88 1.76
N ASN A 195 47.82 -6.13 1.46
CA ASN A 195 48.69 -6.49 0.33
C ASN A 195 47.99 -6.28 -1.01
N LEU A 196 48.60 -5.50 -1.89
CA LEU A 196 48.21 -5.46 -3.29
C LEU A 196 48.83 -6.68 -3.99
N GLN A 197 47.97 -7.63 -4.43
CA GLN A 197 48.40 -8.66 -5.37
C GLN A 197 48.09 -8.21 -6.78
N VAL A 198 49.11 -7.93 -7.56
CA VAL A 198 49.00 -7.71 -9.00
C VAL A 198 49.25 -9.05 -9.67
N GLY A 199 48.18 -9.67 -10.21
CA GLY A 199 48.31 -10.86 -11.01
C GLY A 199 49.14 -10.55 -12.25
N ASN A 200 50.22 -11.30 -12.48
CA ASN A 200 51.04 -11.17 -13.68
C ASN A 200 50.22 -11.77 -14.83
N ALA A 201 49.90 -10.98 -15.85
CA ALA A 201 49.46 -11.53 -17.12
C ALA A 201 50.64 -12.29 -17.74
N ALA A 202 50.48 -13.60 -17.88
CA ALA A 202 51.41 -14.41 -18.64
C ALA A 202 51.25 -14.14 -20.14
#